data_d65ffbba78440f25ed4a2f01b229d9fe
#
_entry.id   d65ffbba78440f25ed4a2f01b229d9fe
#
_cell.length_a   1.000
_cell.length_b   1.000
_cell.length_c   1.000
_cell.angle_alpha   90.00
_cell.angle_beta   90.00
_cell.angle_gamma   90.00
#
_symmetry.space_group_name_H-M   'P 1'
#
loop_
_entity.id
_entity.type
_entity.pdbx_description
1 polymer ?
#
loop_
_entity_poly.entity_id
_entity_poly.type
_entity_poly.pdbx_seq_one_letter_code
_entity_poly.pdbx_strand_id
1 'polypeptide(L)'
;MPSLALIGASENPESLAFRLFTRLREGGFDIIPINPNYQTIAGVPCFASLSELRTPPEVVIFMVNPKLTLQILPQVVELQIKKVWFQPWTFDDEVLAYCKEKGLKAEYEKCLLIAPLETLENFIAWA
;
A
#
# COMPACT_ATOMS: atom_id res chain seq x y z
N MET A 1 -7.47 -5.28 14.66
CA MET A 1 -7.34 -4.23 13.63
C MET A 1 -6.63 -4.79 12.41
N PRO A 2 -7.21 -4.64 11.22
CA PRO A 2 -6.51 -5.05 10.02
C PRO A 2 -5.28 -4.18 9.79
N SER A 3 -4.19 -4.80 9.37
CA SER A 3 -2.99 -4.06 9.04
C SER A 3 -2.96 -3.70 7.56
N LEU A 4 -2.31 -2.60 7.24
CA LEU A 4 -2.13 -2.11 5.87
C LEU A 4 -0.64 -1.95 5.63
N ALA A 5 -0.18 -2.30 4.43
CA ALA A 5 1.21 -2.08 4.04
C ALA A 5 1.29 -0.92 3.06
N LEU A 6 2.27 -0.05 3.23
CA LEU A 6 2.53 1.05 2.29
C LEU A 6 3.85 0.79 1.58
N ILE A 7 3.76 0.41 0.31
CA ILE A 7 4.93 0.19 -0.54
C ILE A 7 5.46 1.54 -1.01
N GLY A 8 6.76 1.76 -0.83
CA GLY A 8 7.37 3.03 -1.20
C GLY A 8 7.33 4.08 -0.10
N ALA A 9 7.13 3.64 1.14
CA ALA A 9 7.16 4.55 2.28
C ALA A 9 8.50 5.29 2.35
N SER A 10 8.49 6.51 2.85
CA SER A 10 9.68 7.36 2.89
C SER A 10 9.75 8.11 4.21
N GLU A 11 10.97 8.38 4.67
CA GLU A 11 11.19 9.21 5.86
C GLU A 11 11.38 10.69 5.49
N ASN A 12 11.43 11.01 4.20
CA ASN A 12 11.54 12.39 3.74
C ASN A 12 10.22 13.15 4.00
N PRO A 13 10.23 14.15 4.92
CA PRO A 13 8.97 14.85 5.28
C PRO A 13 8.34 15.60 4.13
N GLU A 14 9.07 15.87 3.05
CA GLU A 14 8.53 16.57 1.89
C GLU A 14 7.90 15.62 0.88
N SER A 15 8.08 14.31 1.04
CA SER A 15 7.53 13.34 0.10
C SER A 15 6.05 13.11 0.34
N LEU A 16 5.32 12.79 -0.74
CA LEU A 16 3.92 12.41 -0.63
C LEU A 16 3.76 11.11 0.15
N ALA A 17 4.72 10.22 0.03
CA ALA A 17 4.68 8.94 0.77
C ALA A 17 4.75 9.15 2.27
N PHE A 18 5.58 10.08 2.74
CA PHE A 18 5.64 10.40 4.17
C PHE A 18 4.35 11.03 4.66
N ARG A 19 3.78 11.94 3.87
CA ARG A 19 2.50 12.59 4.20
C ARG A 19 1.39 11.54 4.29
N LEU A 20 1.36 10.61 3.37
CA LEU A 20 0.36 9.56 3.38
C LEU A 20 0.53 8.66 4.59
N PHE A 21 1.75 8.27 4.88
CA PHE A 21 2.06 7.43 6.03
C PHE A 21 1.58 8.08 7.33
N THR A 22 1.94 9.34 7.55
CA THR A 22 1.56 10.05 8.76
C THR A 22 0.05 10.27 8.84
N ARG A 23 -0.58 10.59 7.71
CA ARG A 23 -2.03 10.79 7.66
C ARG A 23 -2.78 9.52 8.07
N LEU A 24 -2.37 8.39 7.56
CA LEU A 24 -3.03 7.13 7.87
C LEU A 24 -2.78 6.72 9.34
N ARG A 25 -1.58 6.92 9.85
CA ARG A 25 -1.30 6.65 11.26
C ARG A 25 -2.13 7.54 12.18
N GLU A 26 -2.19 8.81 11.90
CA GLU A 26 -2.98 9.76 12.68
C GLU A 26 -4.47 9.44 12.62
N GLY A 27 -4.91 8.85 11.51
CA GLY A 27 -6.28 8.39 11.33
C GLY A 27 -6.61 7.10 12.06
N GLY A 28 -5.65 6.50 12.76
CA GLY A 28 -5.89 5.30 13.56
C GLY A 28 -5.66 3.99 12.83
N PHE A 29 -5.13 4.02 11.60
CA PHE A 29 -4.83 2.79 10.86
C PHE A 29 -3.52 2.17 11.32
N ASP A 30 -3.48 0.84 11.32
CA ASP A 30 -2.26 0.08 11.56
C ASP A 30 -1.49 -0.02 10.24
N ILE A 31 -0.66 0.99 9.97
CA ILE A 31 0.07 1.10 8.70
C ILE A 31 1.52 0.66 8.87
N ILE A 32 1.95 -0.28 8.03
CA ILE A 32 3.29 -0.86 8.05
C ILE A 32 4.08 -0.30 6.87
N PRO A 33 5.18 0.44 7.12
CA PRO A 33 5.97 0.98 6.02
C PRO A 33 6.86 -0.11 5.39
N ILE A 34 6.92 -0.14 4.07
CA ILE A 34 7.74 -1.07 3.30
C ILE A 34 8.67 -0.28 2.39
N ASN A 35 9.96 -0.40 2.61
CA ASN A 35 11.00 0.18 1.76
C ASN A 35 12.35 -0.42 2.15
N PRO A 36 13.11 -1.00 1.20
CA PRO A 36 14.39 -1.62 1.53
C PRO A 36 15.47 -0.64 1.98
N ASN A 37 15.26 0.66 1.81
CA ASN A 37 16.25 1.67 2.13
C ASN A 37 16.18 2.21 3.55
N TYR A 38 15.17 1.79 4.34
CA TYR A 38 14.97 2.29 5.70
C TYR A 38 14.75 1.15 6.68
N GLN A 39 15.23 1.33 7.91
CA GLN A 39 14.94 0.40 9.01
C GLN A 39 13.76 0.88 9.84
N THR A 40 13.57 2.19 9.91
CA THR A 40 12.42 2.80 10.59
C THR A 40 11.95 4.01 9.80
N ILE A 41 10.66 4.32 9.93
CA ILE A 41 10.08 5.56 9.39
C ILE A 41 9.23 6.15 10.49
N ALA A 42 9.52 7.38 10.89
CA ALA A 42 8.82 8.07 11.98
C ALA A 42 8.76 7.19 13.26
N GLY A 43 9.86 6.47 13.52
CA GLY A 43 9.95 5.59 14.71
C GLY A 43 9.25 4.25 14.57
N VAL A 44 8.61 3.97 13.43
CA VAL A 44 7.91 2.70 13.18
C VAL A 44 8.82 1.76 12.42
N PRO A 45 8.92 0.48 12.82
CA PRO A 45 9.74 -0.47 12.05
C PRO A 45 9.32 -0.54 10.58
N CYS A 46 10.32 -0.45 9.71
CA CYS A 46 10.13 -0.51 8.27
C CYS A 46 10.72 -1.83 7.75
N PHE A 47 9.99 -2.51 6.88
CA PHE A 47 10.43 -3.79 6.34
C PHE A 47 10.87 -3.63 4.90
N ALA A 48 11.82 -4.45 4.47
CA ALA A 48 12.35 -4.37 3.11
C ALA A 48 11.34 -4.87 2.07
N SER A 49 10.52 -5.85 2.42
CA SER A 49 9.54 -6.43 1.52
C SER A 49 8.36 -7.00 2.29
N LEU A 50 7.26 -7.27 1.57
CA LEU A 50 6.07 -7.88 2.15
C LEU A 50 6.34 -9.27 2.75
N SER A 51 7.30 -10.00 2.17
CA SER A 51 7.61 -11.35 2.63
C SER A 51 8.21 -11.40 4.02
N GLU A 52 8.70 -10.27 4.54
CA GLU A 52 9.25 -10.19 5.90
C GLU A 52 8.17 -10.06 6.98
N LEU A 53 6.94 -9.80 6.59
CA LEU A 53 5.86 -9.62 7.56
C LEU A 53 5.39 -10.98 8.09
N ARG A 54 5.17 -11.06 9.39
CA ARG A 54 4.67 -12.29 10.03
C ARG A 54 3.25 -12.62 9.59
N THR A 55 2.43 -11.58 9.45
CA THR A 55 1.04 -11.71 9.06
C THR A 55 0.82 -10.85 7.83
N PRO A 56 0.22 -11.39 6.77
CA PRO A 56 -0.07 -10.59 5.59
C PRO A 56 -1.00 -9.43 5.92
N PRO A 57 -0.75 -8.23 5.36
CA PRO A 57 -1.66 -7.12 5.55
C PRO A 57 -2.98 -7.35 4.81
N GLU A 58 -4.02 -6.67 5.26
CA GLU A 58 -5.34 -6.73 4.62
C GLU A 58 -5.34 -6.02 3.27
N VAL A 59 -4.64 -4.90 3.16
CA VAL A 59 -4.54 -4.10 1.94
C VAL A 59 -3.09 -3.69 1.74
N VAL A 60 -2.63 -3.71 0.49
CA VAL A 60 -1.33 -3.16 0.11
C VAL A 60 -1.57 -1.88 -0.68
N ILE A 61 -1.01 -0.77 -0.18
CA ILE A 61 -1.10 0.54 -0.80
C ILE A 61 0.22 0.82 -1.52
N PHE A 62 0.14 1.22 -2.79
CA PHE A 62 1.33 1.45 -3.62
C PHE A 62 1.63 2.93 -3.81
N MET A 63 2.87 3.31 -3.55
CA MET A 63 3.43 4.66 -3.77
C MET A 63 4.74 4.58 -4.55
N VAL A 64 4.84 3.64 -5.48
CA VAL A 64 6.01 3.46 -6.37
C VAL A 64 5.54 3.52 -7.81
N ASN A 65 6.49 3.66 -8.76
CA ASN A 65 6.15 3.76 -10.18
C ASN A 65 5.50 2.46 -10.70
N PRO A 66 4.82 2.50 -11.86
CA PRO A 66 4.11 1.32 -12.38
C PRO A 66 5.00 0.11 -12.61
N LYS A 67 6.24 0.31 -13.05
CA LYS A 67 7.16 -0.79 -13.30
C LYS A 67 7.46 -1.55 -12.01
N LEU A 68 7.74 -0.83 -10.94
CA LEU A 68 8.02 -1.45 -9.65
C LEU A 68 6.75 -2.06 -9.04
N THR A 69 5.62 -1.39 -9.21
CA THR A 69 4.33 -1.94 -8.79
C THR A 69 4.12 -3.31 -9.42
N LEU A 70 4.32 -3.42 -10.72
CA LEU A 70 4.14 -4.68 -11.44
C LEU A 70 5.11 -5.76 -10.94
N GLN A 71 6.33 -5.37 -10.58
CA GLN A 71 7.32 -6.32 -10.04
C GLN A 71 6.95 -6.85 -8.65
N ILE A 72 6.21 -6.07 -7.87
CA ILE A 72 5.83 -6.44 -6.50
C ILE A 72 4.53 -7.24 -6.46
N LEU A 73 3.62 -7.01 -7.40
CA LEU A 73 2.31 -7.67 -7.40
C LEU A 73 2.34 -9.20 -7.31
N PRO A 74 3.29 -9.92 -7.95
CA PRO A 74 3.35 -11.37 -7.75
C PRO A 74 3.52 -11.78 -6.28
N GLN A 75 4.22 -10.98 -5.48
CA GLN A 75 4.38 -11.23 -4.07
C GLN A 75 3.05 -11.07 -3.32
N VAL A 76 2.25 -10.07 -3.72
CA VAL A 76 0.90 -9.88 -3.17
C VAL A 76 0.05 -11.12 -3.41
N VAL A 77 0.08 -11.65 -4.63
CA VAL A 77 -0.67 -12.86 -5.01
C VAL A 77 -0.16 -14.08 -4.22
N GLU A 78 1.16 -14.25 -4.14
CA GLU A 78 1.77 -15.36 -3.43
C GLU A 78 1.40 -15.40 -1.96
N LEU A 79 1.32 -14.23 -1.33
CA LEU A 79 0.93 -14.09 0.08
C LEU A 79 -0.59 -14.14 0.29
N GLN A 80 -1.35 -14.34 -0.78
CA GLN A 80 -2.82 -14.44 -0.74
C GLN A 80 -3.51 -13.18 -0.26
N ILE A 81 -2.88 -12.04 -0.47
CA ILE A 81 -3.48 -10.73 -0.21
C ILE A 81 -4.43 -10.43 -1.37
N LYS A 82 -5.65 -9.97 -1.07
CA LYS A 82 -6.70 -9.81 -2.06
C LYS A 82 -6.98 -8.37 -2.47
N LYS A 83 -6.54 -7.40 -1.68
CA LYS A 83 -6.88 -5.99 -1.89
C LYS A 83 -5.64 -5.14 -2.08
N VAL A 84 -5.66 -4.31 -3.12
CA VAL A 84 -4.58 -3.38 -3.42
C VAL A 84 -5.17 -2.00 -3.67
N TRP A 85 -4.44 -0.97 -3.25
CA TRP A 85 -4.80 0.41 -3.48
C TRP A 85 -3.67 1.10 -4.23
N PHE A 86 -3.98 1.61 -5.41
CA PHE A 86 -3.00 2.30 -6.23
C PHE A 86 -3.21 3.81 -6.14
N GLN A 87 -2.26 4.51 -5.56
CA GLN A 87 -2.25 5.98 -5.59
C GLN A 87 -2.00 6.44 -7.03
N PRO A 88 -2.36 7.69 -7.39
CA PRO A 88 -2.06 8.20 -8.73
C PRO A 88 -0.59 7.98 -9.09
N TRP A 89 -0.32 7.69 -10.37
CA TRP A 89 1.01 7.46 -10.96
C TRP A 89 1.67 6.13 -10.60
N THR A 90 1.02 5.26 -9.84
CA THR A 90 1.62 3.98 -9.43
C THR A 90 1.19 2.81 -10.30
N PHE A 91 0.33 3.04 -11.27
CA PHE A 91 -0.25 1.98 -12.10
C PHE A 91 -0.38 2.42 -13.56
N ASP A 92 -0.57 1.43 -14.42
CA ASP A 92 -0.86 1.60 -15.84
C ASP A 92 -1.79 0.47 -16.27
N ASP A 93 -2.08 0.40 -17.56
CA ASP A 93 -3.00 -0.64 -18.08
C ASP A 93 -2.49 -2.04 -17.82
N GLU A 94 -1.18 -2.25 -17.87
CA GLU A 94 -0.58 -3.56 -17.63
C GLU A 94 -0.77 -3.99 -16.17
N VAL A 95 -0.60 -3.06 -15.23
CA VAL A 95 -0.83 -3.31 -13.81
C VAL A 95 -2.28 -3.71 -13.57
N LEU A 96 -3.22 -2.95 -14.16
CA LEU A 96 -4.65 -3.22 -13.97
C LEU A 96 -5.05 -4.55 -14.59
N ALA A 97 -4.51 -4.88 -15.76
CA ALA A 97 -4.77 -6.16 -16.41
C ALA A 97 -4.27 -7.33 -15.56
N TYR A 98 -3.10 -7.18 -14.95
CA TYR A 98 -2.55 -8.20 -14.07
C TYR A 98 -3.47 -8.43 -12.85
N CYS A 99 -3.95 -7.34 -12.24
CA CYS A 99 -4.85 -7.44 -11.09
C CYS A 99 -6.15 -8.16 -11.46
N LYS A 100 -6.71 -7.83 -12.62
CA LYS A 100 -7.93 -8.47 -13.11
C LYS A 100 -7.72 -9.97 -13.33
N GLU A 101 -6.61 -10.33 -13.97
CA GLU A 101 -6.27 -11.73 -14.23
C GLU A 101 -6.11 -12.52 -12.93
N LYS A 102 -5.53 -11.92 -11.90
CA LYS A 102 -5.26 -12.59 -10.62
C LYS A 102 -6.41 -12.46 -9.62
N GLY A 103 -7.48 -11.79 -9.97
CA GLY A 103 -8.66 -11.65 -9.11
C GLY A 103 -8.43 -10.71 -7.92
N LEU A 104 -7.52 -9.75 -8.04
CA LEU A 104 -7.30 -8.76 -6.99
C LEU A 104 -8.34 -7.67 -7.06
N LYS A 105 -8.82 -7.23 -5.88
CA LYS A 105 -9.68 -6.06 -5.78
C LYS A 105 -8.79 -4.83 -5.73
N ALA A 106 -8.86 -4.00 -6.76
CA ALA A 106 -8.01 -2.83 -6.89
C ALA A 106 -8.83 -1.54 -6.85
N GLU A 107 -8.43 -0.62 -5.98
CA GLU A 107 -8.94 0.75 -5.99
C GLU A 107 -7.86 1.63 -6.61
N TYR A 108 -8.19 2.42 -7.62
CA TYR A 108 -7.20 3.24 -8.33
C TYR A 108 -7.75 4.59 -8.78
N GLU A 109 -8.96 4.94 -8.40
CA GLU A 109 -9.57 6.20 -8.82
C GLU A 109 -9.54 7.29 -7.75
N LYS A 110 -9.05 6.97 -6.55
CA LYS A 110 -9.08 7.91 -5.41
C LYS A 110 -7.71 8.04 -4.78
N CYS A 111 -7.37 9.27 -4.38
CA CYS A 111 -6.10 9.54 -3.72
C CYS A 111 -6.31 9.64 -2.21
N LEU A 112 -5.62 8.78 -1.46
CA LEU A 112 -5.75 8.74 0.00
C LEU A 112 -5.21 9.99 0.70
N LEU A 113 -4.51 10.87 0.00
CA LEU A 113 -4.07 12.14 0.57
C LEU A 113 -5.21 13.15 0.69
N ILE A 114 -6.26 12.99 -0.11
CA ILE A 114 -7.38 13.96 -0.15
C ILE A 114 -8.74 13.31 0.07
N ALA A 115 -8.89 12.01 -0.19
CA ALA A 115 -10.14 11.31 0.03
C ALA A 115 -10.45 11.21 1.53
N PRO A 116 -11.73 11.23 1.93
CA PRO A 116 -12.06 10.94 3.32
C PRO A 116 -11.52 9.56 3.74
N LEU A 117 -10.99 9.45 4.95
CA LEU A 117 -10.44 8.17 5.42
C LEU A 117 -11.50 7.07 5.53
N GLU A 118 -12.77 7.46 5.65
CA GLU A 118 -13.89 6.53 5.58
C GLU A 118 -13.86 5.73 4.28
N THR A 119 -13.36 6.32 3.18
CA THR A 119 -13.23 5.63 1.90
C THR A 119 -12.33 4.40 2.03
N LEU A 120 -11.22 4.53 2.75
CA LEU A 120 -10.32 3.41 2.99
C LEU A 120 -10.96 2.39 3.92
N GLU A 121 -11.65 2.85 4.96
CA GLU A 121 -12.36 1.95 5.88
C GLU A 121 -13.39 1.10 5.13
N ASN A 122 -14.14 1.70 4.22
CA ASN A 122 -15.13 1.00 3.41
C ASN A 122 -14.47 -0.02 2.47
N PHE A 123 -13.32 0.32 1.92
CA PHE A 123 -12.58 -0.59 1.04
C PHE A 123 -12.08 -1.80 1.84
N ILE A 124 -11.56 -1.58 3.04
CA ILE A 124 -11.09 -2.65 3.92
C ILE A 124 -12.25 -3.60 4.26
N ALA A 125 -13.44 -3.04 4.52
CA ALA A 125 -14.62 -3.81 4.89
C ALA A 125 -15.29 -4.50 3.70
N TRP A 126 -14.93 -4.15 2.48
CA TRP A 126 -15.55 -4.70 1.27
C TRP A 126 -15.24 -6.19 1.15
N ALA A 127 -16.29 -7.01 1.17
CA ALA A 127 -16.18 -8.45 1.13
C ALA A 127 -16.00 -9.01 -0.30
#